data_14fa78b7c867a7ed388fdafd3745ce2b
#
_entry.id   14fa78b7c867a7ed388fdafd3745ce2b
#
_cell.length_a   1.000
_cell.length_b   1.000
_cell.length_c   1.000
_cell.angle_alpha   90.00
_cell.angle_beta   90.00
_cell.angle_gamma   90.00
#
_symmetry.space_group_name_H-M   'P 1'
#
loop_
_entity.id
_entity.type
_entity.pdbx_description
1 polymer ?
#
loop_
_entity_poly.entity_id
_entity_poly.type
_entity_poly.pdbx_seq_one_letter_code
_entity_poly.pdbx_strand_id
1 'polypeptide(L)'
;MKTVDIQGITHIEPVPDGTSEWYYGISYEHGDLYEAEEVFRAGETVKGNTVCLIHYPDGEVFWPVPKKTGTCSEKPVFLDERIYLLNVDFQSGRIRIFRFDCRSHEADLFKELPLSAVKSCYNLQLHSSPLSLTRQGEEGVFEIIWPERVSFALEPHESFFLRDGENLYFSKWYETGEGPDYRYWEETVIRDLKGNLLETLPGDVRIMPNGEMWYLK
;
A
#
# COMPACT_ATOMS: atom_id res chain seq x y z
N MET A 1 -0.51 8.88 31.70
CA MET A 1 -1.05 8.80 30.33
C MET A 1 -0.36 9.88 29.50
N LYS A 2 0.19 9.54 28.35
CA LYS A 2 0.82 10.50 27.43
C LYS A 2 -0.26 11.04 26.47
N THR A 3 -0.28 12.31 26.22
CA THR A 3 -1.18 12.94 25.23
C THR A 3 -0.35 13.28 23.99
N VAL A 4 -0.79 12.83 22.84
CA VAL A 4 -0.17 13.11 21.54
C VAL A 4 -1.20 13.84 20.70
N ASP A 5 -0.87 15.02 20.18
CA ASP A 5 -1.75 15.78 19.30
C ASP A 5 -1.51 15.38 17.84
N ILE A 6 -2.51 14.78 17.24
CA ILE A 6 -2.51 14.34 15.85
C ILE A 6 -3.56 15.08 15.01
N GLN A 7 -3.89 16.31 15.41
CA GLN A 7 -4.72 17.27 14.65
C GLN A 7 -6.06 16.68 14.17
N GLY A 8 -6.73 15.90 15.03
CA GLY A 8 -8.06 15.35 14.74
C GLY A 8 -8.06 14.02 13.97
N ILE A 9 -6.91 13.44 13.64
CA ILE A 9 -6.84 12.06 13.21
C ILE A 9 -7.28 11.17 14.37
N THR A 10 -8.21 10.25 14.14
CA THR A 10 -8.86 9.48 15.22
C THR A 10 -8.28 8.08 15.41
N HIS A 11 -7.47 7.62 14.49
CA HIS A 11 -6.92 6.28 14.51
C HIS A 11 -5.47 6.27 14.03
N ILE A 12 -4.65 5.43 14.68
CA ILE A 12 -3.26 5.19 14.28
C ILE A 12 -3.02 3.69 14.17
N GLU A 13 -2.15 3.31 13.24
CA GLU A 13 -1.72 1.93 13.00
C GLU A 13 -0.20 1.86 13.04
N PRO A 14 0.39 0.70 13.37
CA PRO A 14 1.82 0.48 13.15
C PRO A 14 2.16 0.66 11.66
N VAL A 15 3.31 1.27 11.37
CA VAL A 15 3.83 1.23 9.99
C VAL A 15 4.16 -0.23 9.66
N PRO A 16 3.63 -0.78 8.55
CA PRO A 16 3.85 -2.17 8.20
C PRO A 16 5.34 -2.49 7.97
N ASP A 17 5.69 -3.76 8.18
CA ASP A 17 6.94 -4.38 7.75
C ASP A 17 8.23 -3.80 8.35
N GLY A 18 8.67 -4.38 9.46
CA GLY A 18 10.05 -4.23 9.93
C GLY A 18 10.32 -3.13 10.95
N THR A 19 9.30 -2.45 11.47
CA THR A 19 9.46 -1.51 12.60
C THR A 19 8.43 -1.74 13.70
N SER A 20 8.86 -1.57 14.94
CA SER A 20 7.99 -1.51 16.13
C SER A 20 7.95 -0.12 16.76
N GLU A 21 8.67 0.84 16.18
CA GLU A 21 8.85 2.18 16.74
C GLU A 21 8.06 3.26 16.00
N TRP A 22 7.55 2.94 14.81
CA TRP A 22 6.83 3.90 14.00
C TRP A 22 5.36 3.53 13.81
N TYR A 23 4.52 4.53 13.97
CA TYR A 23 3.08 4.47 13.73
C TYR A 23 2.71 5.55 12.72
N TYR A 24 1.58 5.39 12.05
CA TYR A 24 1.03 6.39 11.16
C TYR A 24 -0.46 6.62 11.43
N GLY A 25 -0.92 7.80 11.08
CA GLY A 25 -2.34 8.13 11.02
C GLY A 25 -2.67 8.83 9.72
N ILE A 26 -3.83 8.52 9.15
CA ILE A 26 -4.36 9.16 7.94
C ILE A 26 -5.75 9.69 8.24
N SER A 27 -6.04 10.92 7.77
CA SER A 27 -7.39 11.44 7.81
C SER A 27 -8.17 10.99 6.59
N TYR A 28 -9.12 10.06 6.80
CA TYR A 28 -10.00 9.55 5.74
C TYR A 28 -11.32 10.35 5.62
N GLU A 29 -11.35 11.61 6.04
CA GLU A 29 -12.57 12.43 5.96
C GLU A 29 -13.18 12.53 4.56
N HIS A 30 -12.40 12.25 3.54
CA HIS A 30 -12.76 12.39 2.13
C HIS A 30 -12.52 11.12 1.31
N GLY A 31 -12.48 9.97 2.01
CA GLY A 31 -12.26 8.67 1.39
C GLY A 31 -10.79 8.31 1.15
N ASP A 32 -10.61 7.23 0.44
CA ASP A 32 -9.30 6.70 0.03
C ASP A 32 -8.83 7.30 -1.31
N LEU A 33 -7.76 6.76 -1.85
CA LEU A 33 -7.17 7.23 -3.10
C LEU A 33 -8.09 6.97 -4.32
N TYR A 34 -8.85 5.87 -4.31
CA TYR A 34 -9.78 5.56 -5.38
C TYR A 34 -10.98 6.52 -5.36
N GLU A 35 -11.57 6.76 -4.20
CA GLU A 35 -12.66 7.73 -4.03
C GLU A 35 -12.21 9.15 -4.37
N ALA A 36 -10.98 9.52 -4.04
CA ALA A 36 -10.39 10.80 -4.43
C ALA A 36 -10.26 10.93 -5.97
N GLU A 37 -9.90 9.84 -6.66
CA GLU A 37 -9.87 9.82 -8.12
C GLU A 37 -11.27 9.98 -8.73
N GLU A 38 -12.29 9.33 -8.15
CA GLU A 38 -13.69 9.48 -8.61
C GLU A 38 -14.18 10.92 -8.48
N VAL A 39 -13.92 11.57 -7.32
CA VAL A 39 -14.21 12.99 -7.09
C VAL A 39 -13.53 13.86 -8.17
N PHE A 40 -12.25 13.60 -8.44
CA PHE A 40 -11.51 14.34 -9.47
C PHE A 40 -12.10 14.13 -10.87
N ARG A 41 -12.44 12.89 -11.24
CA ARG A 41 -13.04 12.54 -12.55
C ARG A 41 -14.44 13.15 -12.73
N ALA A 42 -15.17 13.33 -11.63
CA ALA A 42 -16.45 14.06 -11.64
C ALA A 42 -16.30 15.58 -11.84
N GLY A 43 -15.06 16.10 -11.91
CA GLY A 43 -14.76 17.51 -12.03
C GLY A 43 -14.87 18.27 -10.71
N GLU A 44 -14.94 17.55 -9.60
CA GLU A 44 -15.01 18.13 -8.26
C GLU A 44 -13.61 18.32 -7.65
N THR A 45 -13.54 19.08 -6.56
CA THR A 45 -12.27 19.38 -5.89
C THR A 45 -11.95 18.32 -4.85
N VAL A 46 -10.86 17.58 -5.06
CA VAL A 46 -10.28 16.70 -4.03
C VAL A 46 -9.74 17.55 -2.89
N LYS A 47 -10.29 17.42 -1.71
CA LYS A 47 -9.90 18.26 -0.53
C LYS A 47 -8.53 17.90 0.03
N GLY A 48 -8.04 16.71 -0.29
CA GLY A 48 -6.78 16.18 0.22
C GLY A 48 -6.92 15.57 1.62
N ASN A 49 -6.10 14.59 1.90
CA ASN A 49 -5.96 14.01 3.21
C ASN A 49 -4.64 14.45 3.88
N THR A 50 -4.48 14.07 5.13
CA THR A 50 -3.28 14.37 5.93
C THR A 50 -2.72 13.06 6.47
N VAL A 51 -1.41 12.90 6.39
CA VAL A 51 -0.68 11.77 6.98
C VAL A 51 0.27 12.29 8.03
N CYS A 52 0.23 11.69 9.23
CA CYS A 52 1.24 11.89 10.25
C CYS A 52 2.00 10.59 10.51
N LEU A 53 3.26 10.74 10.92
CA LEU A 53 4.09 9.68 11.48
C LEU A 53 4.30 9.97 12.96
N ILE A 54 4.29 8.93 13.77
CA ILE A 54 4.42 9.05 15.22
C ILE A 54 5.52 8.10 15.67
N HIS A 55 6.51 8.62 16.34
CA HIS A 55 7.59 7.83 16.87
C HIS A 55 7.27 7.31 18.30
N TYR A 56 7.49 6.04 18.53
CA TYR A 56 7.40 5.40 19.84
C TYR A 56 8.83 5.15 20.38
N PRO A 57 9.11 5.39 21.67
CA PRO A 57 8.15 5.66 22.76
C PRO A 57 7.93 7.15 23.08
N ASP A 58 8.63 8.07 22.41
CA ASP A 58 8.58 9.49 22.77
C ASP A 58 7.28 10.19 22.34
N GLY A 59 6.58 9.68 21.32
CA GLY A 59 5.32 10.23 20.79
C GLY A 59 5.53 11.53 20.01
N GLU A 60 6.72 11.75 19.47
CA GLU A 60 6.94 12.84 18.52
C GLU A 60 6.14 12.61 17.24
N VAL A 61 5.58 13.70 16.70
CA VAL A 61 4.70 13.67 15.53
C VAL A 61 5.33 14.44 14.39
N PHE A 62 5.38 13.81 13.23
CA PHE A 62 5.95 14.35 12.01
C PHE A 62 4.90 14.39 10.90
N TRP A 63 4.99 15.40 10.03
CA TRP A 63 4.10 15.63 8.90
C TRP A 63 4.91 15.61 7.61
N PRO A 64 5.29 14.43 7.10
CA PRO A 64 6.27 14.28 6.00
C PRO A 64 5.75 14.80 4.66
N VAL A 65 4.43 14.84 4.49
CA VAL A 65 3.80 15.33 3.27
C VAL A 65 2.86 16.48 3.63
N PRO A 66 3.08 17.69 3.11
CA PRO A 66 2.20 18.81 3.40
C PRO A 66 0.80 18.58 2.82
N LYS A 67 -0.22 18.88 3.64
CA LYS A 67 -1.61 18.85 3.17
C LYS A 67 -1.79 19.85 2.03
N LYS A 68 -2.32 19.38 0.91
CA LYS A 68 -2.58 20.20 -0.27
C LYS A 68 -3.90 19.78 -0.89
N THR A 69 -4.73 20.75 -1.28
CA THR A 69 -5.91 20.49 -2.10
C THR A 69 -5.50 19.86 -3.43
N GLY A 70 -6.26 18.88 -3.88
CA GLY A 70 -5.97 18.13 -5.10
C GLY A 70 -5.01 16.95 -4.90
N THR A 71 -4.60 16.66 -3.67
CA THR A 71 -3.70 15.52 -3.39
C THR A 71 -4.35 14.50 -2.47
N CYS A 72 -3.96 13.23 -2.62
CA CYS A 72 -4.33 12.16 -1.70
C CYS A 72 -3.13 11.26 -1.45
N SER A 73 -2.94 10.85 -0.20
CA SER A 73 -1.86 9.96 0.24
C SER A 73 -2.42 8.63 0.75
N GLU A 74 -1.64 7.58 0.57
CA GLU A 74 -1.95 6.22 1.01
C GLU A 74 -1.06 5.76 2.16
N LYS A 75 -1.30 4.53 2.63
CA LYS A 75 -0.56 3.89 3.70
C LYS A 75 0.94 3.89 3.41
N PRO A 76 1.77 4.26 4.41
CA PRO A 76 3.22 4.21 4.27
C PRO A 76 3.74 2.78 4.33
N VAL A 77 4.97 2.59 3.85
CA VAL A 77 5.75 1.36 4.03
C VAL A 77 7.12 1.67 4.60
N PHE A 78 7.67 0.74 5.39
CA PHE A 78 8.99 0.87 6.00
C PHE A 78 10.02 0.00 5.26
N LEU A 79 11.19 0.57 4.99
CA LEU A 79 12.33 -0.16 4.43
C LEU A 79 13.64 0.56 4.79
N ASP A 80 14.61 -0.17 5.36
CA ASP A 80 15.97 0.31 5.62
C ASP A 80 16.02 1.65 6.36
N GLU A 81 15.41 1.73 7.55
CA GLU A 81 15.35 2.94 8.40
C GLU A 81 14.70 4.15 7.68
N ARG A 82 13.81 3.90 6.73
CA ARG A 82 13.08 4.91 5.99
C ARG A 82 11.62 4.54 5.85
N ILE A 83 10.77 5.54 5.83
CA ILE A 83 9.34 5.38 5.58
C ILE A 83 9.02 6.04 4.24
N TYR A 84 8.37 5.29 3.36
CA TYR A 84 7.97 5.76 2.04
C TYR A 84 6.46 5.97 2.01
N LEU A 85 6.06 7.10 1.43
CA LEU A 85 4.66 7.54 1.38
C LEU A 85 4.25 7.79 -0.06
N LEU A 86 3.18 7.15 -0.48
CA LEU A 86 2.55 7.42 -1.77
C LEU A 86 1.67 8.69 -1.65
N ASN A 87 1.81 9.59 -2.60
CA ASN A 87 0.97 10.77 -2.74
C ASN A 87 0.62 11.00 -4.21
N VAL A 88 -0.65 11.14 -4.52
CA VAL A 88 -1.13 11.46 -5.87
C VAL A 88 -1.62 12.91 -5.88
N ASP A 89 -1.06 13.70 -6.79
CA ASP A 89 -1.49 15.06 -7.08
C ASP A 89 -2.31 15.06 -8.39
N PHE A 90 -3.61 15.01 -8.26
CA PHE A 90 -4.54 14.96 -9.38
C PHE A 90 -4.50 16.23 -10.24
N GLN A 91 -4.30 17.40 -9.61
CA GLN A 91 -4.27 18.67 -10.33
C GLN A 91 -3.04 18.79 -11.23
N SER A 92 -1.88 18.37 -10.74
CA SER A 92 -0.64 18.36 -11.54
C SER A 92 -0.47 17.09 -12.37
N GLY A 93 -1.33 16.08 -12.19
CA GLY A 93 -1.24 14.79 -12.88
C GLY A 93 0.03 14.02 -12.50
N ARG A 94 0.38 13.97 -11.21
CA ARG A 94 1.61 13.36 -10.72
C ARG A 94 1.35 12.34 -9.62
N ILE A 95 2.10 11.25 -9.68
CA ILE A 95 2.26 10.28 -8.59
C ILE A 95 3.62 10.56 -7.98
N ARG A 96 3.68 10.76 -6.65
CA ARG A 96 4.89 11.06 -5.91
C ARG A 96 5.11 10.03 -4.83
N ILE A 97 6.35 9.62 -4.66
CA ILE A 97 6.79 8.82 -3.52
C ILE A 97 7.71 9.72 -2.71
N PHE A 98 7.29 10.05 -1.50
CA PHE A 98 8.12 10.74 -0.54
C PHE A 98 8.87 9.73 0.30
N ARG A 99 10.06 10.11 0.74
CA ARG A 99 10.90 9.33 1.65
C ARG A 99 11.13 10.16 2.91
N PHE A 100 10.83 9.56 4.04
CA PHE A 100 11.13 10.11 5.37
C PHE A 100 12.26 9.29 5.98
N ASP A 101 13.35 9.93 6.36
CA ASP A 101 14.48 9.30 7.03
C ASP A 101 14.24 9.25 8.53
N CYS A 102 14.20 8.04 9.10
CA CYS A 102 13.85 7.83 10.50
C CYS A 102 14.91 8.32 11.51
N ARG A 103 16.12 8.65 11.03
CA ARG A 103 17.22 9.17 11.89
C ARG A 103 17.32 10.69 11.88
N SER A 104 17.20 11.29 10.69
CA SER A 104 17.27 12.75 10.57
C SER A 104 15.90 13.43 10.73
N HIS A 105 14.82 12.67 10.65
CA HIS A 105 13.42 13.13 10.64
C HIS A 105 13.11 14.10 9.48
N GLU A 106 13.87 14.00 8.40
CA GLU A 106 13.68 14.81 7.20
C GLU A 106 12.91 14.03 6.13
N ALA A 107 12.07 14.73 5.36
CA ALA A 107 11.35 14.16 4.23
C ALA A 107 11.80 14.81 2.93
N ASP A 108 11.96 13.99 1.89
CA ASP A 108 12.30 14.43 0.54
C ASP A 108 11.47 13.72 -0.53
N LEU A 109 11.40 14.30 -1.72
CA LEU A 109 10.80 13.66 -2.87
C LEU A 109 11.75 12.60 -3.44
N PHE A 110 11.42 11.33 -3.23
CA PHE A 110 12.23 10.21 -3.68
C PHE A 110 11.99 9.86 -5.16
N LYS A 111 10.72 9.86 -5.60
CA LYS A 111 10.35 9.51 -6.99
C LYS A 111 9.11 10.26 -7.42
N GLU A 112 9.09 10.66 -8.69
CA GLU A 112 7.91 11.19 -9.34
C GLU A 112 7.61 10.45 -10.66
N LEU A 113 6.33 10.17 -10.91
CA LEU A 113 5.81 9.56 -12.12
C LEU A 113 4.62 10.38 -12.63
N PRO A 114 4.31 10.37 -13.93
CA PRO A 114 3.08 10.95 -14.42
C PRO A 114 1.87 10.11 -13.96
N LEU A 115 0.75 10.72 -13.63
CA LEU A 115 -0.49 10.01 -13.28
C LEU A 115 -0.97 9.11 -14.44
N SER A 116 -0.69 9.48 -15.68
CA SER A 116 -0.94 8.64 -16.87
C SER A 116 -0.13 7.34 -16.91
N ALA A 117 0.78 7.13 -15.95
CA ALA A 117 1.48 5.85 -15.79
C ALA A 117 0.55 4.73 -15.33
N VAL A 118 -0.60 5.06 -14.75
CA VAL A 118 -1.64 4.13 -14.30
C VAL A 118 -2.95 4.39 -15.03
N LYS A 119 -3.78 3.34 -15.15
CA LYS A 119 -5.11 3.45 -15.74
C LYS A 119 -6.12 4.05 -14.74
N SER A 120 -5.96 3.72 -13.46
CA SER A 120 -6.73 4.22 -12.33
C SER A 120 -5.91 4.10 -11.06
N CYS A 121 -6.38 4.73 -9.99
CA CYS A 121 -5.77 4.61 -8.65
C CYS A 121 -6.35 3.45 -7.82
N TYR A 122 -7.19 2.61 -8.40
CA TYR A 122 -7.77 1.46 -7.71
C TYR A 122 -6.66 0.49 -7.28
N ASN A 123 -6.59 0.18 -5.96
CA ASN A 123 -5.52 -0.62 -5.35
C ASN A 123 -4.09 -0.21 -5.78
N LEU A 124 -3.87 1.09 -5.97
CA LEU A 124 -2.54 1.64 -6.22
C LEU A 124 -1.83 1.81 -4.87
N GLN A 125 -0.78 1.04 -4.62
CA GLN A 125 -0.11 1.02 -3.32
C GLN A 125 1.39 0.74 -3.41
N LEU A 126 2.11 1.11 -2.34
CA LEU A 126 3.53 0.76 -2.16
C LEU A 126 3.67 -0.59 -1.45
N HIS A 127 4.74 -1.29 -1.78
CA HIS A 127 5.23 -2.47 -1.07
C HIS A 127 6.70 -2.27 -0.71
N SER A 128 7.13 -2.85 0.42
CA SER A 128 8.47 -2.64 0.98
C SER A 128 9.54 -3.58 0.43
N SER A 129 9.19 -4.79 0.02
CA SER A 129 10.17 -5.84 -0.30
C SER A 129 9.95 -6.48 -1.67
N PRO A 130 10.64 -6.01 -2.70
CA PRO A 130 11.40 -4.74 -2.82
C PRO A 130 10.48 -3.54 -2.89
N LEU A 131 11.01 -2.34 -2.60
CA LEU A 131 10.22 -1.12 -2.72
C LEU A 131 9.68 -0.98 -4.13
N SER A 132 8.37 -1.03 -4.26
CA SER A 132 7.68 -1.01 -5.54
C SER A 132 6.32 -0.34 -5.44
N LEU A 133 5.89 0.27 -6.55
CA LEU A 133 4.54 0.76 -6.74
C LEU A 133 3.78 -0.24 -7.58
N THR A 134 2.72 -0.80 -7.04
CA THR A 134 1.88 -1.79 -7.73
C THR A 134 0.45 -1.28 -7.87
N ARG A 135 -0.27 -1.91 -8.76
CA ARG A 135 -1.71 -1.73 -8.95
C ARG A 135 -2.36 -3.07 -9.26
N GLN A 136 -3.50 -3.31 -8.66
CA GLN A 136 -4.37 -4.42 -9.04
C GLN A 136 -5.73 -3.85 -9.45
N GLY A 137 -5.95 -3.71 -10.74
CA GLY A 137 -7.13 -3.07 -11.29
C GLY A 137 -8.40 -3.90 -11.17
N GLU A 138 -9.56 -3.23 -11.18
CA GLU A 138 -10.89 -3.87 -11.20
C GLU A 138 -11.07 -4.82 -12.40
N GLU A 139 -10.32 -4.58 -13.47
CA GLU A 139 -10.28 -5.42 -14.66
C GLU A 139 -9.54 -6.76 -14.47
N GLY A 140 -9.09 -7.07 -13.25
CA GLY A 140 -8.34 -8.30 -12.94
C GLY A 140 -6.93 -8.31 -13.52
N VAL A 141 -6.28 -7.14 -13.65
CA VAL A 141 -4.91 -7.02 -14.10
C VAL A 141 -4.02 -6.58 -12.94
N PHE A 142 -2.95 -7.30 -12.70
CA PHE A 142 -1.86 -6.90 -11.82
C PHE A 142 -0.78 -6.16 -12.59
N GLU A 143 -0.27 -5.09 -11.99
CA GLU A 143 0.79 -4.28 -12.57
C GLU A 143 1.83 -3.91 -11.51
N ILE A 144 3.12 -4.03 -11.85
CA ILE A 144 4.19 -3.27 -11.20
C ILE A 144 4.41 -2.03 -12.07
N ILE A 145 4.21 -0.85 -11.50
CA ILE A 145 4.35 0.43 -12.19
C ILE A 145 5.79 0.95 -12.11
N TRP A 146 6.43 0.68 -11.00
CA TRP A 146 7.81 1.07 -10.71
C TRP A 146 8.40 0.10 -9.66
N PRO A 147 9.71 -0.24 -9.72
CA PRO A 147 10.78 0.30 -10.54
C PRO A 147 10.81 -0.21 -12.00
N GLU A 148 10.22 -1.34 -12.26
CA GLU A 148 10.11 -1.96 -13.58
C GLU A 148 8.65 -2.02 -14.03
N ARG A 149 8.41 -2.30 -15.29
CA ARG A 149 7.07 -2.51 -15.82
C ARG A 149 6.77 -3.99 -15.96
N VAL A 150 5.77 -4.45 -15.18
CA VAL A 150 5.20 -5.79 -15.27
C VAL A 150 3.69 -5.65 -15.40
N SER A 151 3.05 -6.46 -16.23
CA SER A 151 1.59 -6.48 -16.34
C SER A 151 1.12 -7.84 -16.84
N PHE A 152 0.15 -8.43 -16.15
CA PHE A 152 -0.52 -9.66 -16.56
C PHE A 152 -1.91 -9.77 -15.94
N ALA A 153 -2.76 -10.62 -16.54
CA ALA A 153 -4.08 -10.90 -16.01
C ALA A 153 -3.99 -11.85 -14.81
N LEU A 154 -4.82 -11.58 -13.79
CA LEU A 154 -5.03 -12.46 -12.65
C LEU A 154 -6.24 -13.36 -12.87
N GLU A 155 -6.27 -14.48 -12.18
CA GLU A 155 -7.48 -15.25 -12.03
C GLU A 155 -8.41 -14.60 -11.00
N PRO A 156 -9.71 -14.90 -11.03
CA PRO A 156 -10.64 -14.39 -10.01
C PRO A 156 -10.16 -14.71 -8.60
N HIS A 157 -10.38 -13.77 -7.68
CA HIS A 157 -10.08 -13.88 -6.25
C HIS A 157 -8.59 -13.92 -5.89
N GLU A 158 -7.69 -13.65 -6.82
CA GLU A 158 -6.28 -13.46 -6.54
C GLU A 158 -6.00 -12.04 -6.07
N SER A 159 -5.22 -11.89 -4.99
CA SER A 159 -4.78 -10.61 -4.44
C SER A 159 -3.29 -10.65 -4.13
N PHE A 160 -2.53 -9.72 -4.73
CA PHE A 160 -1.10 -9.60 -4.50
C PHE A 160 -0.80 -9.15 -3.06
N PHE A 161 0.18 -9.78 -2.41
CA PHE A 161 0.59 -9.36 -1.07
C PHE A 161 2.10 -9.31 -0.85
N LEU A 162 2.91 -10.05 -1.65
CA LEU A 162 4.34 -10.16 -1.40
C LEU A 162 5.11 -10.40 -2.69
N ARG A 163 6.34 -9.89 -2.75
CA ARG A 163 7.34 -10.26 -3.74
C ARG A 163 8.62 -10.73 -3.05
N ASP A 164 9.19 -11.85 -3.51
CA ASP A 164 10.51 -12.32 -3.13
C ASP A 164 11.33 -12.60 -4.39
N GLY A 165 12.32 -11.76 -4.66
CA GLY A 165 13.11 -11.82 -5.88
C GLY A 165 12.26 -11.66 -7.13
N GLU A 166 12.20 -12.73 -7.95
CA GLU A 166 11.36 -12.80 -9.16
C GLU A 166 10.00 -13.46 -8.92
N ASN A 167 9.74 -13.95 -7.70
CA ASN A 167 8.49 -14.58 -7.33
C ASN A 167 7.49 -13.58 -6.77
N LEU A 168 6.28 -13.63 -7.29
CA LEU A 168 5.14 -12.83 -6.85
C LEU A 168 4.14 -13.75 -6.16
N TYR A 169 3.72 -13.38 -4.95
CA TYR A 169 2.83 -14.16 -4.10
C TYR A 169 1.47 -13.50 -4.06
N PHE A 170 0.43 -14.30 -4.33
CA PHE A 170 -0.96 -13.89 -4.32
C PHE A 170 -1.74 -14.78 -3.35
N SER A 171 -2.57 -14.18 -2.52
CA SER A 171 -3.63 -14.90 -1.82
C SER A 171 -4.75 -15.16 -2.80
N LYS A 172 -5.28 -16.38 -2.84
CA LYS A 172 -6.46 -16.74 -3.61
C LYS A 172 -7.46 -17.42 -2.71
N TRP A 173 -8.64 -16.83 -2.60
CA TRP A 173 -9.68 -17.36 -1.76
C TRP A 173 -10.75 -18.09 -2.55
N TYR A 174 -11.36 -19.06 -1.89
CA TYR A 174 -12.42 -19.91 -2.43
C TYR A 174 -13.56 -20.02 -1.42
N GLU A 175 -14.75 -20.13 -1.91
CA GLU A 175 -15.92 -20.43 -1.12
C GLU A 175 -16.85 -21.42 -1.85
N THR A 176 -17.55 -22.23 -1.09
CA THR A 176 -18.54 -23.15 -1.62
C THR A 176 -19.61 -23.48 -0.58
N GLY A 177 -20.78 -23.93 -1.02
CA GLY A 177 -21.90 -24.28 -0.17
C GLY A 177 -22.69 -23.08 0.34
N GLU A 178 -23.76 -23.36 1.09
CA GLU A 178 -24.62 -22.36 1.73
C GLU A 178 -24.96 -22.80 3.15
N GLY A 179 -25.26 -21.84 4.03
CA GLY A 179 -25.70 -22.10 5.40
C GLY A 179 -24.72 -23.01 6.18
N PRO A 180 -25.17 -24.15 6.74
CA PRO A 180 -24.33 -25.06 7.51
C PRO A 180 -23.21 -25.74 6.70
N ASP A 181 -23.37 -25.82 5.38
CA ASP A 181 -22.42 -26.45 4.46
C ASP A 181 -21.45 -25.46 3.83
N TYR A 182 -21.50 -24.18 4.22
CA TYR A 182 -20.56 -23.15 3.76
C TYR A 182 -19.14 -23.50 4.18
N ARG A 183 -18.20 -23.45 3.22
CA ARG A 183 -16.77 -23.63 3.42
C ARG A 183 -16.02 -22.49 2.75
N TYR A 184 -15.00 -22.02 3.43
CA TYR A 184 -14.05 -21.02 2.95
C TYR A 184 -12.63 -21.56 3.16
N TRP A 185 -11.76 -21.34 2.18
CA TRP A 185 -10.34 -21.62 2.33
C TRP A 185 -9.52 -20.68 1.44
N GLU A 186 -8.24 -20.59 1.73
CA GLU A 186 -7.28 -19.80 0.97
C GLU A 186 -6.12 -20.67 0.50
N GLU A 187 -5.53 -20.24 -0.61
CA GLU A 187 -4.30 -20.79 -1.16
C GLU A 187 -3.35 -19.64 -1.49
N THR A 188 -2.04 -19.90 -1.37
CA THR A 188 -1.02 -19.00 -1.87
C THR A 188 -0.62 -19.40 -3.28
N VAL A 189 -0.82 -18.52 -4.24
CA VAL A 189 -0.44 -18.70 -5.64
C VAL A 189 0.86 -17.96 -5.88
N ILE A 190 1.88 -18.67 -6.42
CA ILE A 190 3.19 -18.10 -6.73
C ILE A 190 3.33 -17.99 -8.24
N ARG A 191 3.65 -16.79 -8.73
CA ARG A 191 3.84 -16.48 -10.15
C ARG A 191 5.20 -15.85 -10.39
N ASP A 192 5.72 -16.02 -11.62
CA ASP A 192 6.89 -15.26 -12.07
C ASP A 192 6.49 -13.83 -12.52
N LEU A 193 7.48 -13.00 -12.88
CA LEU A 193 7.25 -11.64 -13.38
C LEU A 193 6.53 -11.58 -14.76
N LYS A 194 6.32 -12.71 -15.41
CA LYS A 194 5.53 -12.82 -16.64
C LYS A 194 4.08 -13.25 -16.36
N GLY A 195 3.76 -13.53 -15.09
CA GLY A 195 2.45 -14.03 -14.67
C GLY A 195 2.27 -15.55 -14.83
N ASN A 196 3.33 -16.30 -15.19
CA ASN A 196 3.23 -17.75 -15.25
C ASN A 196 3.11 -18.33 -13.84
N LEU A 197 2.18 -19.26 -13.67
CA LEU A 197 2.02 -20.01 -12.42
C LEU A 197 3.26 -20.87 -12.19
N LEU A 198 3.90 -20.71 -11.04
CA LEU A 198 5.03 -21.52 -10.60
C LEU A 198 4.60 -22.59 -9.61
N GLU A 199 3.80 -22.22 -8.62
CA GLU A 199 3.37 -23.10 -7.54
C GLU A 199 2.06 -22.63 -6.93
N THR A 200 1.31 -23.55 -6.33
CA THR A 200 0.16 -23.27 -5.46
C THR A 200 0.35 -24.01 -4.15
N LEU A 201 0.29 -23.29 -3.04
CA LEU A 201 0.43 -23.82 -1.69
C LEU A 201 -0.92 -23.72 -0.96
N PRO A 202 -1.42 -24.81 -0.35
CA PRO A 202 -2.65 -24.73 0.46
C PRO A 202 -2.33 -23.99 1.77
N GLY A 203 -3.04 -22.88 2.02
CA GLY A 203 -2.85 -22.03 3.19
C GLY A 203 -2.15 -20.71 2.86
N ASP A 204 -1.63 -20.06 3.88
CA ASP A 204 -1.15 -18.69 3.83
C ASP A 204 0.38 -18.60 4.03
N VAL A 205 0.99 -17.61 3.41
CA VAL A 205 2.41 -17.25 3.61
C VAL A 205 2.46 -15.86 4.27
N ARG A 206 3.25 -15.75 5.32
CA ARG A 206 3.41 -14.50 6.08
C ARG A 206 4.86 -14.09 6.20
N ILE A 207 5.09 -12.79 6.10
CA ILE A 207 6.36 -12.20 6.49
C ILE A 207 6.29 -11.89 7.98
N MET A 208 7.27 -12.40 8.71
CA MET A 208 7.41 -12.12 10.13
C MET A 208 8.19 -10.81 10.34
N PRO A 209 8.10 -10.15 11.51
CA PRO A 209 8.77 -8.88 11.76
C PRO A 209 10.30 -8.89 11.57
N ASN A 210 10.92 -10.08 11.63
CA ASN A 210 12.34 -10.27 11.37
C ASN A 210 12.68 -10.55 9.89
N GLY A 211 11.68 -10.50 8.99
CA GLY A 211 11.83 -10.77 7.55
C GLY A 211 11.75 -12.24 7.16
N GLU A 212 11.57 -13.17 8.11
CA GLU A 212 11.37 -14.58 7.78
C GLU A 212 10.00 -14.81 7.12
N MET A 213 9.95 -15.65 6.10
CA MET A 213 8.68 -16.14 5.54
C MET A 213 8.23 -17.39 6.28
N TRP A 214 7.00 -17.35 6.81
CA TRP A 214 6.35 -18.49 7.42
C TRP A 214 5.23 -18.99 6.54
N TYR A 215 5.22 -20.28 6.28
CA TYR A 215 4.13 -20.97 5.60
C TYR A 215 3.21 -21.62 6.62
N LEU A 216 1.95 -21.17 6.65
CA LEU A 216 0.89 -21.63 7.55
C LEU A 216 -0.02 -22.60 6.81
N LYS A 217 -0.05 -23.87 7.28
CA LYS A 217 -0.87 -24.96 6.70
C LYS A 217 -2.19 -25.09 7.40
#